data_29727c935fe3a2db60978a2a3baa13bb
#
_entry.id   29727c935fe3a2db60978a2a3baa13bb
#
_cell.length_a   1.000
_cell.length_b   1.000
_cell.length_c   1.000
_cell.angle_alpha   90.00
_cell.angle_beta   90.00
_cell.angle_gamma   90.00
#
_symmetry.space_group_name_H-M   'P 1'
#
loop_
_entity.id
_entity.type
_entity.pdbx_description
1 polymer ?
#
loop_
_entity_poly.entity_id
_entity_poly.type
_entity_poly.pdbx_seq_one_letter_code
_entity_poly.pdbx_strand_id
1 'polypeptide(L)'
;MKLKSILVSKTLFNNRAIFQIIIWILVLCVGIIFQKEESEARLYIDITSPSMKKIAIAIPDFKYLGGKKNEHPDLRSKLPGIISNDLDLSGYFRPLDKDSFIEGPRSGITGDTIHFKDWSVIGATLLLKGGYSCIGERLKVEIRLFDVFSGRQLYGKRVLGLIEQSRYLMHRLGNDIMLTLTGHSGPFLTRLAFVGTSSGHKEIYISDYDGHNVEQITHHNTITISPRFSPLGDKMIYTSFRNSRTMLFMHDLIKKSVTKISDRKGLNIAAAWKPNGRELALTLTVSGNPDIYLIDLTGKIVKRLTRNWGIDVSPAFSPRGNKMAFVSNRSGSPQIYVLDLITNKVERLTFEGNYNTSPAWSKLDRIAFAGSTDGQFDIYSISPDGKDLYRVTYNQGNNEDPCWSPDGRYIAFSSKRTDGNHHIFIANANGQNQRQITFFHGDQLSPSWVQHFR
;
A
#
# COMPACT_ATOMS: atom_id res chain seq x y z
N MET A 1 -8.03 15.39 91.13
CA MET A 1 -9.20 15.42 90.23
C MET A 1 -9.05 16.46 89.16
N LYS A 2 -8.03 16.41 88.31
CA LYS A 2 -7.74 17.39 87.20
C LYS A 2 -6.96 16.79 86.03
N LEU A 3 -7.12 15.52 85.69
CA LEU A 3 -6.37 14.90 84.57
C LEU A 3 -7.27 14.17 83.55
N LYS A 4 -8.61 14.22 83.66
CA LYS A 4 -9.54 13.55 82.73
C LYS A 4 -10.22 14.46 81.67
N SER A 5 -10.06 15.81 81.76
CA SER A 5 -10.78 16.72 80.87
C SER A 5 -9.97 17.15 79.60
N ILE A 6 -8.66 16.84 79.55
CA ILE A 6 -7.79 17.26 78.42
C ILE A 6 -7.70 16.20 77.30
N LEU A 7 -8.03 14.93 77.61
CA LEU A 7 -7.94 13.86 76.60
C LEU A 7 -9.17 13.77 75.64
N VAL A 8 -10.35 14.25 76.07
CA VAL A 8 -11.58 14.18 75.27
C VAL A 8 -11.62 15.29 74.20
N SER A 9 -10.94 16.44 74.42
CA SER A 9 -10.97 17.52 73.41
C SER A 9 -10.01 17.31 72.23
N LYS A 10 -8.93 16.51 72.38
CA LYS A 10 -8.00 16.22 71.28
C LYS A 10 -8.52 15.18 70.29
N THR A 11 -9.33 14.25 70.69
CA THR A 11 -9.93 13.22 69.81
C THR A 11 -11.07 13.76 68.96
N LEU A 12 -11.84 14.74 69.45
CA LEU A 12 -12.95 15.35 68.68
C LEU A 12 -12.46 16.31 67.58
N PHE A 13 -11.31 16.97 67.77
CA PHE A 13 -10.74 17.82 66.76
C PHE A 13 -10.10 17.02 65.58
N ASN A 14 -9.53 15.86 65.89
CA ASN A 14 -8.92 15.00 64.85
C ASN A 14 -9.97 14.34 63.94
N ASN A 15 -11.16 13.98 64.47
CA ASN A 15 -12.23 13.37 63.71
C ASN A 15 -12.89 14.35 62.69
N ARG A 16 -12.96 15.64 62.98
CA ARG A 16 -13.47 16.62 62.00
C ARG A 16 -12.51 16.86 60.85
N ALA A 17 -11.21 16.87 61.12
CA ALA A 17 -10.21 17.01 60.06
C ALA A 17 -10.17 15.76 59.16
N ILE A 18 -10.25 14.56 59.76
CA ILE A 18 -10.33 13.30 58.99
C ILE A 18 -11.61 13.25 58.16
N PHE A 19 -12.74 13.68 58.68
CA PHE A 19 -14.02 13.71 57.96
C PHE A 19 -13.99 14.70 56.78
N GLN A 20 -13.37 15.86 56.94
CA GLN A 20 -13.17 16.81 55.85
C GLN A 20 -12.25 16.27 54.74
N ILE A 21 -11.15 15.58 55.12
CA ILE A 21 -10.24 14.94 54.15
C ILE A 21 -10.97 13.84 53.35
N ILE A 22 -11.81 13.02 54.03
CA ILE A 22 -12.60 11.99 53.36
C ILE A 22 -13.60 12.60 52.38
N ILE A 23 -14.26 13.71 52.73
CA ILE A 23 -15.16 14.43 51.81
C ILE A 23 -14.42 14.98 50.61
N TRP A 24 -13.24 15.57 50.81
CA TRP A 24 -12.41 16.05 49.69
C TRP A 24 -11.92 14.94 48.78
N ILE A 25 -11.55 13.79 49.34
CA ILE A 25 -11.17 12.59 48.56
C ILE A 25 -12.38 12.04 47.79
N LEU A 26 -13.57 12.00 48.41
CA LEU A 26 -14.81 11.59 47.74
C LEU A 26 -15.20 12.54 46.60
N VAL A 27 -15.10 13.84 46.80
CA VAL A 27 -15.33 14.87 45.74
C VAL A 27 -14.31 14.74 44.62
N LEU A 28 -13.03 14.48 44.95
CA LEU A 28 -11.99 14.26 43.95
C LEU A 28 -12.23 12.96 43.17
N CYS A 29 -12.62 11.87 43.83
CA CYS A 29 -12.97 10.60 43.20
C CYS A 29 -14.22 10.71 42.31
N VAL A 30 -15.25 11.46 42.72
CA VAL A 30 -16.43 11.74 41.90
C VAL A 30 -16.08 12.62 40.70
N GLY A 31 -15.17 13.60 40.86
CA GLY A 31 -14.66 14.42 39.77
C GLY A 31 -13.88 13.61 38.70
N ILE A 32 -13.17 12.57 39.12
CA ILE A 32 -12.43 11.66 38.21
C ILE A 32 -13.40 10.70 37.48
N ILE A 33 -14.47 10.28 38.10
CA ILE A 33 -15.49 9.39 37.51
C ILE A 33 -16.36 10.13 36.47
N PHE A 34 -16.45 11.45 36.52
CA PHE A 34 -17.17 12.28 35.56
C PHE A 34 -16.30 12.88 34.45
N GLN A 35 -15.02 12.58 34.38
CA GLN A 35 -14.31 12.72 33.11
C GLN A 35 -14.88 11.67 32.15
N LYS A 36 -15.94 12.05 31.48
CA LYS A 36 -16.46 11.38 30.29
C LYS A 36 -15.31 11.40 29.30
N GLU A 37 -14.54 10.32 29.22
CA GLU A 37 -13.76 10.07 28.02
C GLU A 37 -14.78 10.11 26.87
N GLU A 38 -14.76 11.18 26.08
CA GLU A 38 -15.34 11.12 24.77
C GLU A 38 -14.54 10.05 24.03
N SER A 39 -14.99 8.81 24.15
CA SER A 39 -14.58 7.75 23.26
C SER A 39 -14.91 8.26 21.87
N GLU A 40 -13.90 8.87 21.21
CA GLU A 40 -13.96 9.05 19.77
C GLU A 40 -14.25 7.67 19.19
N ALA A 41 -15.48 7.42 18.82
CA ALA A 41 -15.85 6.25 18.03
C ALA A 41 -15.14 6.43 16.68
N ARG A 42 -13.85 6.10 16.65
CA ARG A 42 -13.13 5.91 15.40
C ARG A 42 -13.83 4.78 14.70
N LEU A 43 -14.25 5.02 13.47
CA LEU A 43 -14.82 3.99 12.63
C LEU A 43 -13.69 2.97 12.36
N TYR A 44 -13.58 1.95 13.24
CA TYR A 44 -12.57 0.91 13.10
C TYR A 44 -13.01 -0.02 11.99
N ILE A 45 -12.44 0.15 10.82
CA ILE A 45 -12.71 -0.70 9.66
C ILE A 45 -11.72 -1.87 9.72
N ASP A 46 -12.20 -3.04 10.11
CA ASP A 46 -11.42 -4.27 10.01
C ASP A 46 -11.26 -4.66 8.55
N ILE A 47 -10.06 -4.43 8.02
CA ILE A 47 -9.70 -4.72 6.62
C ILE A 47 -9.52 -6.20 6.31
N THR A 48 -9.56 -7.06 7.32
CA THR A 48 -9.42 -8.52 7.17
C THR A 48 -10.77 -9.22 7.02
N SER A 49 -11.88 -8.49 7.24
CA SER A 49 -13.22 -9.05 7.15
C SER A 49 -13.61 -9.38 5.68
N PRO A 50 -14.08 -10.61 5.39
CA PRO A 50 -14.46 -11.03 4.05
C PRO A 50 -15.66 -10.28 3.45
N SER A 51 -16.44 -9.55 4.25
CA SER A 51 -17.68 -8.89 3.84
C SER A 51 -17.78 -7.45 4.33
N MET A 52 -16.84 -6.59 3.92
CA MET A 52 -16.86 -5.20 4.33
C MET A 52 -17.86 -4.37 3.51
N LYS A 53 -18.86 -3.77 4.17
CA LYS A 53 -19.76 -2.81 3.53
C LYS A 53 -18.99 -1.50 3.29
N LYS A 54 -18.82 -1.12 2.04
CA LYS A 54 -18.17 0.15 1.67
C LYS A 54 -18.97 1.35 2.22
N ILE A 55 -18.26 2.35 2.73
CA ILE A 55 -18.85 3.58 3.27
C ILE A 55 -19.21 4.50 2.11
N ALA A 56 -20.48 4.88 2.02
CA ALA A 56 -20.95 5.84 1.02
C ALA A 56 -20.42 7.24 1.31
N ILE A 57 -19.70 7.83 0.36
CA ILE A 57 -19.14 9.18 0.48
C ILE A 57 -19.56 10.06 -0.70
N ALA A 58 -20.07 11.25 -0.39
CA ALA A 58 -20.35 12.29 -1.38
C ALA A 58 -19.14 13.22 -1.53
N ILE A 59 -18.70 13.44 -2.75
CA ILE A 59 -17.54 14.31 -3.07
C ILE A 59 -17.94 15.23 -4.23
N PRO A 60 -18.64 16.34 -3.94
CA PRO A 60 -19.02 17.29 -4.97
C PRO A 60 -17.82 18.07 -5.50
N ASP A 61 -18.04 18.78 -6.60
CA ASP A 61 -17.07 19.67 -7.19
C ASP A 61 -16.59 20.72 -6.19
N PHE A 62 -15.29 21.03 -6.24
CA PHE A 62 -14.70 22.02 -5.34
C PHE A 62 -15.08 23.44 -5.75
N LYS A 63 -15.29 24.30 -4.76
CA LYS A 63 -15.64 25.72 -4.98
C LYS A 63 -14.40 26.57 -5.21
N TYR A 64 -14.49 27.50 -6.17
CA TYR A 64 -13.47 28.52 -6.29
C TYR A 64 -13.64 29.56 -5.17
N LEU A 65 -12.59 29.76 -4.38
CA LEU A 65 -12.55 30.65 -3.21
C LEU A 65 -11.72 31.93 -3.49
N GLY A 66 -11.28 32.15 -4.71
CA GLY A 66 -10.51 33.33 -5.10
C GLY A 66 -11.40 34.55 -5.36
N GLY A 67 -10.87 35.74 -5.13
CA GLY A 67 -11.56 37.01 -5.39
C GLY A 67 -11.47 37.52 -6.83
N LYS A 68 -10.62 36.91 -7.69
CA LYS A 68 -10.45 37.26 -9.10
C LYS A 68 -11.12 36.23 -10.01
N LYS A 69 -11.14 36.52 -11.34
CA LYS A 69 -11.58 35.52 -12.33
C LYS A 69 -10.82 34.20 -12.16
N ASN A 70 -11.55 33.10 -12.19
CA ASN A 70 -10.95 31.77 -12.12
C ASN A 70 -10.25 31.43 -13.44
N GLU A 71 -8.94 31.39 -13.43
CA GLU A 71 -8.10 31.07 -14.59
C GLU A 71 -7.94 29.55 -14.82
N HIS A 72 -8.28 28.73 -13.79
CA HIS A 72 -8.18 27.26 -13.81
C HIS A 72 -9.52 26.60 -13.43
N PRO A 73 -10.57 26.77 -14.26
CA PRO A 73 -11.90 26.22 -13.97
C PRO A 73 -11.96 24.68 -13.96
N ASP A 74 -11.03 24.03 -14.66
CA ASP A 74 -10.87 22.57 -14.71
C ASP A 74 -10.53 21.96 -13.33
N LEU A 75 -9.85 22.69 -12.48
CA LEU A 75 -9.51 22.25 -11.13
C LEU A 75 -10.75 21.99 -10.26
N ARG A 76 -11.87 22.61 -10.61
CA ARG A 76 -13.15 22.43 -9.93
C ARG A 76 -13.55 20.95 -9.82
N SER A 77 -13.46 20.22 -10.91
CA SER A 77 -13.80 18.79 -10.99
C SER A 77 -12.60 17.87 -10.86
N LYS A 78 -11.42 18.31 -11.34
CA LYS A 78 -10.17 17.53 -11.32
C LYS A 78 -9.69 17.23 -9.90
N LEU A 79 -9.68 18.22 -9.00
CA LEU A 79 -9.19 18.02 -7.63
C LEU A 79 -10.02 16.99 -6.84
N PRO A 80 -11.35 17.13 -6.72
CA PRO A 80 -12.18 16.13 -6.04
C PRO A 80 -12.18 14.79 -6.77
N GLY A 81 -12.04 14.77 -8.09
CA GLY A 81 -11.95 13.54 -8.89
C GLY A 81 -10.77 12.66 -8.50
N ILE A 82 -9.60 13.25 -8.20
CA ILE A 82 -8.43 12.52 -7.73
C ILE A 82 -8.72 11.87 -6.37
N ILE A 83 -9.23 12.61 -5.40
CA ILE A 83 -9.56 12.06 -4.07
C ILE A 83 -10.65 10.98 -4.17
N SER A 84 -11.66 11.19 -5.03
CA SER A 84 -12.73 10.22 -5.27
C SER A 84 -12.14 8.90 -5.80
N ASN A 85 -11.25 8.97 -6.78
CA ASN A 85 -10.55 7.80 -7.31
C ASN A 85 -9.71 7.09 -6.24
N ASP A 86 -8.95 7.85 -5.44
CA ASP A 86 -8.14 7.31 -4.35
C ASP A 86 -9.00 6.52 -3.36
N LEU A 87 -10.06 7.14 -2.87
CA LEU A 87 -10.93 6.53 -1.85
C LEU A 87 -11.67 5.31 -2.41
N ASP A 88 -12.08 5.33 -3.68
CA ASP A 88 -12.69 4.19 -4.33
C ASP A 88 -11.69 3.04 -4.56
N LEU A 89 -10.46 3.37 -5.02
CA LEU A 89 -9.37 2.39 -5.16
C LEU A 89 -8.97 1.74 -3.83
N SER A 90 -9.09 2.46 -2.73
CA SER A 90 -8.82 1.89 -1.40
C SER A 90 -9.71 0.69 -1.06
N GLY A 91 -10.90 0.60 -1.67
CA GLY A 91 -11.89 -0.45 -1.40
C GLY A 91 -12.73 -0.23 -0.15
N TYR A 92 -12.46 0.80 0.66
CA TYR A 92 -13.21 1.10 1.89
C TYR A 92 -14.41 2.00 1.65
N PHE A 93 -14.36 2.81 0.59
CA PHE A 93 -15.37 3.79 0.27
C PHE A 93 -16.07 3.48 -1.04
N ARG A 94 -17.28 3.99 -1.15
CA ARG A 94 -18.07 4.02 -2.37
C ARG A 94 -18.45 5.48 -2.64
N PRO A 95 -17.72 6.20 -3.49
CA PRO A 95 -18.15 7.51 -3.95
C PRO A 95 -19.52 7.42 -4.58
N LEU A 96 -20.38 8.36 -4.24
CA LEU A 96 -21.72 8.47 -4.81
C LEU A 96 -21.65 9.19 -6.16
N ASP A 97 -22.61 8.85 -7.03
CA ASP A 97 -22.74 9.48 -8.33
C ASP A 97 -23.03 10.99 -8.16
N LYS A 98 -22.27 11.82 -8.87
CA LYS A 98 -22.41 13.28 -8.82
C LYS A 98 -23.76 13.75 -9.33
N ASP A 99 -24.40 13.02 -10.24
CA ASP A 99 -25.72 13.36 -10.81
C ASP A 99 -26.83 13.27 -9.75
N SER A 100 -26.59 12.54 -8.64
CA SER A 100 -27.51 12.46 -7.51
C SER A 100 -27.43 13.66 -6.55
N PHE A 101 -26.46 14.56 -6.72
CA PHE A 101 -26.18 15.61 -5.75
C PHE A 101 -27.16 16.80 -5.89
N ILE A 102 -27.91 17.05 -4.83
CA ILE A 102 -28.84 18.17 -4.71
C ILE A 102 -28.13 19.26 -3.92
N GLU A 103 -27.36 20.10 -4.59
CA GLU A 103 -26.63 21.19 -3.94
C GLU A 103 -27.16 22.56 -4.36
N GLY A 104 -27.65 23.31 -3.40
CA GLY A 104 -28.12 24.69 -3.65
C GLY A 104 -26.95 25.64 -3.98
N PRO A 105 -27.17 26.69 -4.76
CA PRO A 105 -26.12 27.63 -5.21
C PRO A 105 -25.41 28.35 -4.04
N ARG A 106 -26.05 28.44 -2.88
CA ARG A 106 -25.48 29.07 -1.65
C ARG A 106 -24.69 28.12 -0.76
N SER A 107 -24.70 26.80 -1.03
CA SER A 107 -23.97 25.85 -0.21
C SER A 107 -22.47 26.18 -0.21
N GLY A 108 -21.89 26.31 0.98
CA GLY A 108 -20.46 26.59 1.20
C GLY A 108 -19.64 25.32 1.41
N ILE A 109 -18.48 25.49 2.05
CA ILE A 109 -17.59 24.41 2.47
C ILE A 109 -17.53 24.26 3.99
N THR A 110 -18.27 25.08 4.74
CA THR A 110 -18.33 25.09 6.21
C THR A 110 -19.67 24.52 6.69
N GLY A 111 -19.68 23.91 7.86
CA GLY A 111 -20.84 23.16 8.37
C GLY A 111 -22.14 24.01 8.49
N ASP A 112 -22.00 25.28 8.81
CA ASP A 112 -23.10 26.26 8.89
C ASP A 112 -23.76 26.58 7.55
N THR A 113 -23.07 26.30 6.46
CA THR A 113 -23.57 26.56 5.08
C THR A 113 -24.03 25.27 4.37
N ILE A 114 -23.96 24.11 5.02
CA ILE A 114 -24.29 22.80 4.45
C ILE A 114 -25.64 22.33 4.96
N HIS A 115 -26.55 21.98 4.04
CA HIS A 115 -27.82 21.35 4.37
C HIS A 115 -27.67 19.81 4.39
N PHE A 116 -27.26 19.25 5.53
CA PHE A 116 -26.88 17.81 5.66
C PHE A 116 -28.01 16.85 5.31
N LYS A 117 -29.29 17.29 5.48
CA LYS A 117 -30.46 16.47 5.14
C LYS A 117 -30.48 16.06 3.67
N ASP A 118 -30.06 16.95 2.75
CA ASP A 118 -30.05 16.66 1.31
C ASP A 118 -29.06 15.52 0.99
N TRP A 119 -27.93 15.50 1.70
CA TRP A 119 -26.91 14.45 1.56
C TRP A 119 -27.33 13.12 2.21
N SER A 120 -28.06 13.17 3.31
CA SER A 120 -28.63 11.99 3.99
C SER A 120 -29.66 11.28 3.10
N VAL A 121 -30.53 12.02 2.40
CA VAL A 121 -31.57 11.48 1.51
C VAL A 121 -30.98 10.65 0.36
N ILE A 122 -29.83 11.06 -0.20
CA ILE A 122 -29.14 10.30 -1.25
C ILE A 122 -28.27 9.18 -0.69
N GLY A 123 -28.31 8.93 0.62
CA GLY A 123 -27.61 7.82 1.27
C GLY A 123 -26.13 8.07 1.54
N ALA A 124 -25.66 9.31 1.55
CA ALA A 124 -24.31 9.63 1.96
C ALA A 124 -24.14 9.43 3.47
N THR A 125 -23.09 8.69 3.85
CA THR A 125 -22.64 8.59 5.25
C THR A 125 -21.61 9.67 5.55
N LEU A 126 -20.75 9.95 4.58
CA LEU A 126 -19.70 10.97 4.66
C LEU A 126 -19.89 12.01 3.55
N LEU A 127 -19.48 13.24 3.83
CA LEU A 127 -19.48 14.34 2.87
C LEU A 127 -18.11 15.04 2.90
N LEU A 128 -17.41 15.03 1.76
CA LEU A 128 -16.18 15.78 1.57
C LEU A 128 -16.48 17.07 0.82
N LYS A 129 -16.37 18.20 1.47
CA LYS A 129 -16.47 19.54 0.86
C LYS A 129 -15.08 20.13 0.68
N GLY A 130 -14.87 20.80 -0.44
CA GLY A 130 -13.60 21.44 -0.72
C GLY A 130 -13.73 22.74 -1.50
N GLY A 131 -12.67 23.53 -1.42
CA GLY A 131 -12.52 24.74 -2.19
C GLY A 131 -11.07 25.00 -2.54
N TYR A 132 -10.85 25.76 -3.60
CA TYR A 132 -9.52 26.12 -4.08
C TYR A 132 -9.42 27.57 -4.50
N SER A 133 -8.21 28.09 -4.50
CA SER A 133 -7.88 29.40 -5.11
C SER A 133 -6.49 29.32 -5.72
N CYS A 134 -6.28 30.08 -6.79
CA CYS A 134 -5.00 30.18 -7.50
C CYS A 134 -4.51 31.62 -7.50
N ILE A 135 -3.20 31.80 -7.37
CA ILE A 135 -2.47 33.08 -7.56
C ILE A 135 -1.24 32.75 -8.40
N GLY A 136 -1.32 33.04 -9.71
CA GLY A 136 -0.37 32.50 -10.69
C GLY A 136 -0.34 30.97 -10.60
N GLU A 137 0.83 30.36 -10.59
CA GLU A 137 1.02 28.91 -10.47
C GLU A 137 0.80 28.35 -9.04
N ARG A 138 0.54 29.21 -8.04
CA ARG A 138 0.32 28.76 -6.66
C ARG A 138 -1.12 28.35 -6.44
N LEU A 139 -1.29 27.12 -6.02
CA LEU A 139 -2.56 26.49 -5.67
C LEU A 139 -2.72 26.42 -4.14
N LYS A 140 -3.86 26.88 -3.65
CA LYS A 140 -4.34 26.68 -2.28
C LYS A 140 -5.58 25.82 -2.34
N VAL A 141 -5.61 24.74 -1.59
CA VAL A 141 -6.79 23.87 -1.44
C VAL A 141 -7.16 23.76 0.03
N GLU A 142 -8.45 23.81 0.31
CA GLU A 142 -9.02 23.60 1.62
C GLU A 142 -10.13 22.56 1.54
N ILE A 143 -10.06 21.52 2.39
CA ILE A 143 -11.07 20.45 2.45
C ILE A 143 -11.61 20.28 3.86
N ARG A 144 -12.86 19.83 3.95
CA ARG A 144 -13.53 19.41 5.19
C ARG A 144 -14.32 18.16 4.95
N LEU A 145 -14.16 17.20 5.84
CA LEU A 145 -14.89 15.93 5.84
C LEU A 145 -15.90 15.96 6.99
N PHE A 146 -17.14 15.65 6.70
CA PHE A 146 -18.25 15.66 7.66
C PHE A 146 -18.88 14.27 7.76
N ASP A 147 -19.32 13.91 8.94
CA ASP A 147 -20.34 12.90 9.17
C ASP A 147 -21.70 13.52 8.83
N VAL A 148 -22.42 12.91 7.90
CA VAL A 148 -23.68 13.47 7.36
C VAL A 148 -24.80 13.43 8.39
N PHE A 149 -24.83 12.41 9.25
CA PHE A 149 -25.93 12.23 10.22
C PHE A 149 -25.81 13.17 11.42
N SER A 150 -24.61 13.35 11.93
CA SER A 150 -24.35 14.23 13.07
C SER A 150 -24.04 15.67 12.67
N GLY A 151 -23.70 15.93 11.40
CA GLY A 151 -23.20 17.24 10.93
C GLY A 151 -21.79 17.58 11.48
N ARG A 152 -21.15 16.67 12.20
CA ARG A 152 -19.84 16.89 12.82
C ARG A 152 -18.73 16.86 11.78
N GLN A 153 -17.82 17.82 11.83
CA GLN A 153 -16.59 17.80 11.06
C GLN A 153 -15.62 16.79 11.65
N LEU A 154 -15.25 15.78 10.87
CA LEU A 154 -14.30 14.72 11.24
C LEU A 154 -12.86 15.09 10.91
N TYR A 155 -12.66 15.84 9.82
CA TYR A 155 -11.34 16.24 9.35
C TYR A 155 -11.42 17.59 8.63
N GLY A 156 -10.35 18.35 8.67
CA GLY A 156 -10.21 19.60 7.91
C GLY A 156 -8.75 19.96 7.74
N LYS A 157 -8.38 20.33 6.52
CA LYS A 157 -7.00 20.71 6.21
C LYS A 157 -6.94 21.71 5.07
N ARG A 158 -5.96 22.60 5.16
CA ARG A 158 -5.55 23.51 4.10
C ARG A 158 -4.14 23.15 3.65
N VAL A 159 -3.93 23.06 2.34
CA VAL A 159 -2.62 22.79 1.74
C VAL A 159 -2.29 23.86 0.70
N LEU A 160 -0.99 24.10 0.55
CA LEU A 160 -0.42 25.03 -0.41
C LEU A 160 0.61 24.29 -1.25
N GLY A 161 0.69 24.59 -2.55
CA GLY A 161 1.66 24.05 -3.48
C GLY A 161 1.57 24.69 -4.84
N LEU A 162 2.09 24.04 -5.86
CA LEU A 162 1.98 24.45 -7.26
C LEU A 162 0.84 23.68 -7.95
N ILE A 163 0.27 24.25 -9.01
CA ILE A 163 -0.79 23.62 -9.81
C ILE A 163 -0.31 22.29 -10.39
N GLU A 164 0.93 22.24 -10.88
CA GLU A 164 1.54 20.99 -11.37
C GLU A 164 1.62 19.88 -10.33
N GLN A 165 1.69 20.23 -9.04
CA GLN A 165 1.71 19.31 -7.91
C GLN A 165 0.31 18.92 -7.43
N SER A 166 -0.76 19.33 -8.12
CA SER A 166 -2.14 19.12 -7.68
C SER A 166 -2.46 17.66 -7.37
N ARG A 167 -1.99 16.71 -8.20
CA ARG A 167 -2.16 15.26 -7.93
C ARG A 167 -1.52 14.86 -6.61
N TYR A 168 -0.25 15.20 -6.41
CA TYR A 168 0.48 14.90 -5.18
C TYR A 168 -0.24 15.46 -3.94
N LEU A 169 -0.72 16.71 -4.02
CA LEU A 169 -1.45 17.34 -2.92
C LEU A 169 -2.77 16.58 -2.62
N MET A 170 -3.50 16.17 -3.65
CA MET A 170 -4.75 15.43 -3.48
C MET A 170 -4.52 14.02 -2.94
N HIS A 171 -3.54 13.28 -3.42
CA HIS A 171 -3.14 11.98 -2.88
C HIS A 171 -2.72 12.06 -1.41
N ARG A 172 -2.01 13.13 -1.04
CA ARG A 172 -1.66 13.39 0.36
C ARG A 172 -2.90 13.61 1.23
N LEU A 173 -3.87 14.42 0.75
CA LEU A 173 -5.14 14.63 1.46
C LEU A 173 -5.98 13.35 1.52
N GLY A 174 -6.01 12.54 0.47
CA GLY A 174 -6.62 11.21 0.46
C GLY A 174 -6.02 10.29 1.54
N ASN A 175 -4.68 10.26 1.66
CA ASN A 175 -4.00 9.52 2.72
C ASN A 175 -4.33 10.02 4.13
N ASP A 176 -4.44 11.33 4.32
CA ASP A 176 -4.85 11.92 5.60
C ASP A 176 -6.30 11.53 5.96
N ILE A 177 -7.22 11.52 4.99
CA ILE A 177 -8.60 11.06 5.17
C ILE A 177 -8.61 9.57 5.56
N MET A 178 -7.88 8.73 4.83
CA MET A 178 -7.73 7.31 5.15
C MET A 178 -7.23 7.11 6.58
N LEU A 179 -6.14 7.79 6.94
CA LEU A 179 -5.54 7.70 8.27
C LEU A 179 -6.52 8.11 9.37
N THR A 180 -7.28 9.19 9.14
CA THR A 180 -8.28 9.70 10.10
C THR A 180 -9.41 8.70 10.34
N LEU A 181 -9.91 8.06 9.27
CA LEU A 181 -11.08 7.18 9.35
C LEU A 181 -10.76 5.73 9.68
N THR A 182 -9.57 5.24 9.27
CA THR A 182 -9.22 3.82 9.37
C THR A 182 -8.02 3.55 10.28
N GLY A 183 -7.32 4.59 10.73
CA GLY A 183 -6.06 4.47 11.46
C GLY A 183 -4.85 4.11 10.58
N HIS A 184 -5.04 4.02 9.26
CA HIS A 184 -4.01 3.62 8.30
C HIS A 184 -4.00 4.52 7.07
N SER A 185 -2.80 4.88 6.59
CA SER A 185 -2.67 5.59 5.33
C SER A 185 -3.02 4.69 4.14
N GLY A 186 -3.56 5.27 3.07
CA GLY A 186 -3.73 4.59 1.79
C GLY A 186 -2.41 4.44 1.01
N PRO A 187 -2.44 3.74 -0.13
CA PRO A 187 -1.27 3.56 -0.99
C PRO A 187 -1.02 4.75 -1.92
N PHE A 188 -1.72 5.87 -1.77
CA PHE A 188 -1.85 6.94 -2.77
C PHE A 188 -0.56 7.71 -3.08
N LEU A 189 0.45 7.63 -2.21
CA LEU A 189 1.78 8.18 -2.42
C LEU A 189 2.81 7.06 -2.63
N THR A 190 2.46 6.02 -3.36
CA THR A 190 3.35 4.93 -3.71
C THR A 190 3.55 4.85 -5.22
N ARG A 191 4.55 4.10 -5.68
CA ARG A 191 4.88 3.93 -7.10
C ARG A 191 5.00 2.45 -7.46
N LEU A 192 4.67 2.14 -8.70
CA LEU A 192 4.81 0.82 -9.31
C LEU A 192 5.84 0.87 -10.42
N ALA A 193 6.78 -0.09 -10.43
CA ALA A 193 7.56 -0.42 -11.60
C ALA A 193 7.00 -1.69 -12.23
N PHE A 194 7.05 -1.80 -13.53
CA PHE A 194 6.60 -2.97 -14.28
C PHE A 194 7.35 -3.08 -15.61
N VAL A 195 7.26 -4.24 -16.21
CA VAL A 195 7.75 -4.47 -17.58
C VAL A 195 6.66 -4.07 -18.54
N GLY A 196 6.94 -3.22 -19.54
CA GLY A 196 6.02 -2.86 -20.62
C GLY A 196 6.60 -3.22 -21.98
N THR A 197 5.72 -3.50 -22.96
CA THR A 197 6.11 -3.82 -24.35
C THR A 197 5.72 -2.75 -25.36
N SER A 198 5.16 -1.63 -24.94
CA SER A 198 4.69 -0.55 -25.82
C SER A 198 5.77 0.08 -26.71
N SER A 199 7.04 -0.02 -26.32
CA SER A 199 8.19 0.45 -27.14
C SER A 199 8.63 -0.56 -28.22
N GLY A 200 7.96 -1.71 -28.36
CA GLY A 200 8.37 -2.81 -29.24
C GLY A 200 9.33 -3.80 -28.57
N HIS A 201 9.85 -3.47 -27.39
CA HIS A 201 10.73 -4.32 -26.60
C HIS A 201 10.22 -4.39 -25.16
N LYS A 202 10.67 -5.42 -24.40
CA LYS A 202 10.40 -5.48 -22.96
C LYS A 202 11.31 -4.49 -22.24
N GLU A 203 10.74 -3.39 -21.77
CA GLU A 203 11.47 -2.34 -21.03
C GLU A 203 10.81 -2.07 -19.68
N ILE A 204 11.52 -1.40 -18.79
CA ILE A 204 10.99 -1.06 -17.46
C ILE A 204 10.33 0.31 -17.52
N TYR A 205 9.13 0.36 -16.93
CA TYR A 205 8.35 1.58 -16.75
C TYR A 205 8.08 1.78 -15.24
N ILE A 206 7.87 3.03 -14.85
CA ILE A 206 7.41 3.40 -13.51
C ILE A 206 6.16 4.27 -13.68
N SER A 207 5.18 4.09 -12.79
CA SER A 207 3.99 4.93 -12.68
C SER A 207 3.67 5.25 -11.22
N ASP A 208 2.76 6.21 -11.01
CA ASP A 208 2.07 6.33 -9.75
C ASP A 208 1.22 5.06 -9.49
N TYR A 209 0.81 4.85 -8.25
CA TYR A 209 0.07 3.66 -7.83
C TYR A 209 -1.22 3.41 -8.63
N ASP A 210 -1.83 4.46 -9.18
CA ASP A 210 -3.07 4.44 -9.95
C ASP A 210 -2.87 4.45 -11.47
N GLY A 211 -1.64 4.17 -11.92
CA GLY A 211 -1.27 4.06 -13.33
C GLY A 211 -1.03 5.38 -14.06
N HIS A 212 -1.08 6.51 -13.36
CA HIS A 212 -0.73 7.82 -13.95
C HIS A 212 0.78 8.07 -13.95
N ASN A 213 1.21 9.12 -14.66
CA ASN A 213 2.59 9.56 -14.73
C ASN A 213 3.56 8.44 -15.14
N VAL A 214 3.18 7.68 -16.18
CA VAL A 214 4.00 6.58 -16.71
C VAL A 214 5.27 7.12 -17.34
N GLU A 215 6.42 6.65 -16.88
CA GLU A 215 7.76 7.00 -17.37
C GLU A 215 8.51 5.73 -17.77
N GLN A 216 9.07 5.70 -18.99
CA GLN A 216 9.98 4.63 -19.42
C GLN A 216 11.37 4.87 -18.83
N ILE A 217 11.88 3.89 -18.07
CA ILE A 217 13.13 4.00 -17.33
C ILE A 217 14.31 3.39 -18.08
N THR A 218 14.05 2.35 -18.87
CA THR A 218 15.10 1.66 -19.63
C THR A 218 14.85 1.77 -21.13
N HIS A 219 15.94 1.90 -21.91
CA HIS A 219 15.95 2.00 -23.37
C HIS A 219 17.00 1.05 -23.94
N HIS A 220 16.95 -0.20 -23.51
CA HIS A 220 17.95 -1.20 -23.88
C HIS A 220 17.69 -1.81 -25.25
N ASN A 221 16.49 -1.63 -25.81
CA ASN A 221 16.03 -2.21 -27.07
C ASN A 221 16.23 -3.73 -27.12
N THR A 222 16.00 -4.38 -25.98
CA THR A 222 16.12 -5.83 -25.76
C THR A 222 15.20 -6.27 -24.64
N ILE A 223 15.28 -7.53 -24.23
CA ILE A 223 14.50 -8.07 -23.11
C ILE A 223 15.04 -7.52 -21.80
N THR A 224 14.30 -6.66 -21.15
CA THR A 224 14.57 -6.15 -19.79
C THR A 224 13.41 -6.49 -18.89
N ILE A 225 13.66 -7.23 -17.79
CA ILE A 225 12.63 -7.88 -16.97
C ILE A 225 12.94 -7.83 -15.46
N SER A 226 11.94 -8.22 -14.69
CA SER A 226 12.04 -8.44 -13.23
C SER A 226 12.53 -7.21 -12.46
N PRO A 227 11.90 -6.04 -12.63
CA PRO A 227 12.25 -4.87 -11.84
C PRO A 227 11.96 -5.14 -10.35
N ARG A 228 12.86 -4.70 -9.46
CA ARG A 228 12.64 -4.75 -8.02
C ARG A 228 13.22 -3.49 -7.38
N PHE A 229 12.35 -2.69 -6.77
CA PHE A 229 12.79 -1.53 -5.98
C PHE A 229 13.59 -1.96 -4.76
N SER A 230 14.55 -1.12 -4.38
CA SER A 230 15.20 -1.20 -3.08
C SER A 230 14.18 -0.94 -1.95
N PRO A 231 14.44 -1.39 -0.70
CA PRO A 231 13.54 -1.14 0.42
C PRO A 231 13.24 0.35 0.67
N LEU A 232 14.16 1.25 0.30
CA LEU A 232 13.99 2.70 0.40
C LEU A 232 13.36 3.33 -0.85
N GLY A 233 13.27 2.61 -1.97
CA GLY A 233 12.73 3.12 -3.22
C GLY A 233 13.70 4.01 -4.03
N ASP A 234 14.91 4.23 -3.53
CA ASP A 234 15.94 5.08 -4.15
C ASP A 234 16.67 4.39 -5.31
N LYS A 235 16.62 3.06 -5.36
CA LYS A 235 17.27 2.22 -6.37
C LYS A 235 16.31 1.17 -6.90
N MET A 236 16.63 0.66 -8.07
CA MET A 236 15.92 -0.45 -8.69
C MET A 236 16.93 -1.41 -9.33
N ILE A 237 16.77 -2.71 -9.10
CA ILE A 237 17.49 -3.74 -9.83
C ILE A 237 16.60 -4.35 -10.90
N TYR A 238 17.21 -4.81 -11.98
CA TYR A 238 16.52 -5.49 -13.07
C TYR A 238 17.49 -6.36 -13.87
N THR A 239 16.97 -7.37 -14.54
CA THR A 239 17.72 -8.21 -15.46
C THR A 239 17.55 -7.71 -16.89
N SER A 240 18.65 -7.56 -17.64
CA SER A 240 18.61 -7.25 -19.06
C SER A 240 19.40 -8.28 -19.87
N PHE A 241 18.85 -8.66 -21.03
CA PHE A 241 19.46 -9.59 -21.97
C PHE A 241 20.28 -8.81 -22.99
N ARG A 242 21.58 -8.73 -22.78
CA ARG A 242 22.50 -8.04 -23.70
C ARG A 242 23.56 -9.01 -24.21
N ASN A 243 23.88 -8.92 -25.50
CA ASN A 243 24.91 -9.80 -26.13
C ASN A 243 24.66 -11.30 -25.84
N SER A 244 23.39 -11.73 -25.94
CA SER A 244 22.93 -13.11 -25.62
C SER A 244 23.25 -13.57 -24.19
N ARG A 245 23.40 -12.64 -23.25
CA ARG A 245 23.65 -12.91 -21.84
C ARG A 245 22.63 -12.21 -20.95
N THR A 246 22.26 -12.87 -19.86
CA THR A 246 21.51 -12.23 -18.78
C THR A 246 22.47 -11.48 -17.86
N MET A 247 22.18 -10.21 -17.60
CA MET A 247 22.99 -9.36 -16.73
C MET A 247 22.09 -8.65 -15.72
N LEU A 248 22.56 -8.57 -14.47
CA LEU A 248 21.89 -7.79 -13.43
C LEU A 248 22.41 -6.36 -13.42
N PHE A 249 21.50 -5.40 -13.49
CA PHE A 249 21.79 -3.98 -13.39
C PHE A 249 21.12 -3.40 -12.14
N MET A 250 21.70 -2.32 -11.62
CA MET A 250 21.11 -1.47 -10.59
C MET A 250 21.03 -0.03 -11.13
N HIS A 251 19.84 0.53 -11.12
CA HIS A 251 19.58 1.92 -11.45
C HIS A 251 19.41 2.73 -10.14
N ASP A 252 20.25 3.72 -9.91
CA ASP A 252 20.08 4.72 -8.87
C ASP A 252 19.10 5.78 -9.42
N LEU A 253 17.88 5.79 -8.89
CA LEU A 253 16.79 6.64 -9.39
C LEU A 253 16.97 8.11 -9.03
N ILE A 254 17.80 8.42 -8.02
CA ILE A 254 18.12 9.79 -7.60
C ILE A 254 19.24 10.35 -8.49
N LYS A 255 20.33 9.59 -8.61
CA LYS A 255 21.51 9.99 -9.40
C LYS A 255 21.31 9.79 -10.90
N LYS A 256 20.21 9.10 -11.31
CA LYS A 256 19.93 8.69 -12.69
C LYS A 256 21.11 7.95 -13.35
N SER A 257 21.78 7.09 -12.57
CA SER A 257 22.95 6.32 -13.02
C SER A 257 22.69 4.84 -12.96
N VAL A 258 23.27 4.09 -13.89
CA VAL A 258 23.11 2.65 -14.03
C VAL A 258 24.45 1.96 -13.79
N THR A 259 24.47 0.98 -12.90
CA THR A 259 25.63 0.16 -12.59
C THR A 259 25.34 -1.30 -12.90
N LYS A 260 26.25 -1.97 -13.61
CA LYS A 260 26.19 -3.43 -13.82
C LYS A 260 26.69 -4.13 -12.56
N ILE A 261 25.84 -4.97 -11.97
CA ILE A 261 26.12 -5.69 -10.71
C ILE A 261 26.65 -7.09 -11.00
N SER A 262 26.10 -7.80 -12.00
CA SER A 262 26.52 -9.14 -12.34
C SER A 262 26.37 -9.42 -13.83
N ASP A 263 27.41 -10.01 -14.43
CA ASP A 263 27.45 -10.50 -15.82
C ASP A 263 28.16 -11.86 -15.92
N ARG A 264 28.07 -12.64 -14.86
CA ARG A 264 28.68 -13.97 -14.78
C ARG A 264 28.22 -14.87 -15.92
N LYS A 265 29.08 -15.77 -16.37
CA LYS A 265 28.71 -16.79 -17.37
C LYS A 265 27.49 -17.57 -16.88
N GLY A 266 26.51 -17.76 -17.76
CA GLY A 266 25.23 -18.39 -17.46
C GLY A 266 24.17 -17.39 -16.97
N LEU A 267 23.22 -17.87 -16.18
CA LEU A 267 22.07 -17.07 -15.71
C LEU A 267 22.47 -16.08 -14.61
N ASN A 268 21.92 -14.86 -14.71
CA ASN A 268 21.96 -13.81 -13.70
C ASN A 268 20.54 -13.21 -13.63
N ILE A 269 19.60 -13.90 -13.00
CA ILE A 269 18.15 -13.58 -13.07
C ILE A 269 17.48 -13.58 -11.70
N ALA A 270 16.25 -13.06 -11.67
CA ALA A 270 15.33 -13.11 -10.53
C ALA A 270 15.98 -12.64 -9.22
N ALA A 271 16.54 -11.43 -9.24
CA ALA A 271 17.15 -10.85 -8.04
C ALA A 271 16.10 -10.30 -7.07
N ALA A 272 16.35 -10.42 -5.77
CA ALA A 272 15.55 -9.86 -4.70
C ALA A 272 16.42 -9.11 -3.67
N TRP A 273 15.94 -7.96 -3.21
CA TRP A 273 16.58 -7.20 -2.15
C TRP A 273 16.40 -7.87 -0.80
N LYS A 274 17.48 -7.99 -0.03
CA LYS A 274 17.36 -8.25 1.40
C LYS A 274 16.83 -6.97 2.09
N PRO A 275 16.00 -7.06 3.14
CA PRO A 275 15.38 -5.89 3.77
C PRO A 275 16.37 -4.84 4.31
N ASN A 276 17.64 -5.24 4.55
CA ASN A 276 18.68 -4.30 4.95
C ASN A 276 19.17 -3.34 3.84
N GLY A 277 18.74 -3.57 2.57
CA GLY A 277 19.12 -2.76 1.41
C GLY A 277 20.59 -2.82 1.00
N ARG A 278 21.37 -3.78 1.54
CA ARG A 278 22.83 -3.89 1.32
C ARG A 278 23.22 -5.16 0.56
N GLU A 279 22.34 -6.12 0.48
CA GLU A 279 22.56 -7.43 -0.12
C GLU A 279 21.39 -7.82 -1.02
N LEU A 280 21.67 -8.66 -2.00
CA LEU A 280 20.73 -9.20 -2.96
C LEU A 280 20.80 -10.73 -2.94
N ALA A 281 19.65 -11.41 -3.00
CA ALA A 281 19.62 -12.80 -3.46
C ALA A 281 19.52 -12.80 -4.99
N LEU A 282 20.33 -13.58 -5.67
CA LEU A 282 20.39 -13.66 -7.13
C LEU A 282 20.49 -15.11 -7.57
N THR A 283 19.71 -15.51 -8.56
CA THR A 283 19.83 -16.82 -9.19
C THR A 283 20.99 -16.84 -10.18
N LEU A 284 21.94 -17.74 -9.96
CA LEU A 284 23.14 -17.93 -10.76
C LEU A 284 23.31 -19.41 -11.15
N THR A 285 23.94 -19.66 -12.30
CA THR A 285 24.33 -21.03 -12.75
C THR A 285 25.84 -21.28 -12.66
N VAL A 286 26.55 -20.52 -11.83
CA VAL A 286 28.03 -20.65 -11.70
C VAL A 286 28.50 -22.00 -11.20
N SER A 287 27.64 -22.79 -10.57
CA SER A 287 27.90 -24.16 -10.13
C SER A 287 27.38 -25.24 -11.09
N GLY A 288 26.91 -24.85 -12.28
CA GLY A 288 26.33 -25.75 -13.28
C GLY A 288 24.80 -25.87 -13.19
N ASN A 289 24.20 -25.60 -12.04
CA ASN A 289 22.77 -25.64 -11.78
C ASN A 289 22.25 -24.25 -11.33
N PRO A 290 21.01 -23.85 -11.64
CA PRO A 290 20.43 -22.64 -11.09
C PRO A 290 20.24 -22.74 -9.57
N ASP A 291 21.04 -21.97 -8.84
CA ASP A 291 20.97 -21.85 -7.38
C ASP A 291 20.90 -20.38 -6.97
N ILE A 292 20.45 -20.12 -5.76
CA ILE A 292 20.34 -18.78 -5.20
C ILE A 292 21.59 -18.44 -4.40
N TYR A 293 22.17 -17.30 -4.72
CA TYR A 293 23.37 -16.75 -4.08
C TYR A 293 23.07 -15.41 -3.44
N LEU A 294 23.61 -15.16 -2.27
CA LEU A 294 23.68 -13.86 -1.65
C LEU A 294 24.89 -13.10 -2.20
N ILE A 295 24.65 -11.92 -2.73
CA ILE A 295 25.69 -11.04 -3.26
C ILE A 295 25.59 -9.65 -2.59
N ASP A 296 26.70 -8.93 -2.52
CA ASP A 296 26.69 -7.50 -2.15
C ASP A 296 26.38 -6.60 -3.37
N LEU A 297 26.28 -5.29 -3.15
CA LEU A 297 25.95 -4.33 -4.22
C LEU A 297 27.13 -4.09 -5.19
N THR A 298 28.31 -4.61 -4.93
CA THR A 298 29.43 -4.65 -5.89
C THR A 298 29.38 -5.90 -6.79
N GLY A 299 28.45 -6.79 -6.51
CA GLY A 299 28.28 -8.06 -7.19
C GLY A 299 29.14 -9.20 -6.63
N LYS A 300 29.90 -9.01 -5.55
CA LYS A 300 30.68 -10.07 -4.91
C LYS A 300 29.76 -11.10 -4.26
N ILE A 301 30.00 -12.39 -4.52
CA ILE A 301 29.28 -13.47 -3.84
C ILE A 301 29.69 -13.50 -2.36
N VAL A 302 28.71 -13.37 -1.47
CA VAL A 302 28.85 -13.48 -0.01
C VAL A 302 28.63 -14.92 0.44
N LYS A 303 27.55 -15.56 -0.06
CA LYS A 303 27.19 -16.94 0.33
C LYS A 303 26.35 -17.60 -0.76
N ARG A 304 26.51 -18.92 -0.98
CA ARG A 304 25.52 -19.73 -1.72
C ARG A 304 24.42 -20.12 -0.74
N LEU A 305 23.18 -19.73 -1.03
CA LEU A 305 22.03 -19.94 -0.14
C LEU A 305 21.36 -21.28 -0.37
N THR A 306 21.28 -21.73 -1.64
CA THR A 306 20.70 -23.04 -1.96
C THR A 306 21.74 -23.93 -2.65
N ARG A 307 21.57 -25.25 -2.45
CA ARG A 307 22.40 -26.29 -3.07
C ARG A 307 21.55 -27.53 -3.26
N ASN A 308 21.01 -27.70 -4.46
CA ASN A 308 20.16 -28.83 -4.79
C ASN A 308 20.36 -29.22 -6.27
N TRP A 309 19.98 -30.43 -6.68
CA TRP A 309 19.96 -30.84 -8.08
C TRP A 309 18.82 -30.17 -8.87
N GLY A 310 17.74 -29.74 -8.20
CA GLY A 310 16.65 -29.01 -8.79
C GLY A 310 17.00 -27.55 -9.09
N ILE A 311 16.15 -26.90 -9.86
CA ILE A 311 16.22 -25.47 -10.21
C ILE A 311 15.70 -24.66 -9.04
N ASP A 312 16.53 -23.83 -8.44
CA ASP A 312 16.16 -22.92 -7.36
C ASP A 312 16.18 -21.45 -7.87
N VAL A 313 15.00 -20.80 -7.93
CA VAL A 313 14.84 -19.46 -8.54
C VAL A 313 13.86 -18.59 -7.76
N SER A 314 13.70 -17.31 -8.18
CA SER A 314 12.70 -16.36 -7.70
C SER A 314 12.67 -16.20 -6.17
N PRO A 315 13.78 -15.78 -5.56
CA PRO A 315 13.84 -15.55 -4.12
C PRO A 315 12.96 -14.37 -3.68
N ALA A 316 12.39 -14.47 -2.47
CA ALA A 316 11.67 -13.40 -1.78
C ALA A 316 11.99 -13.47 -0.28
N PHE A 317 12.58 -12.41 0.28
CA PHE A 317 12.92 -12.38 1.70
C PHE A 317 11.72 -12.09 2.60
N SER A 318 11.72 -12.69 3.78
CA SER A 318 10.82 -12.28 4.87
C SER A 318 11.11 -10.84 5.31
N PRO A 319 10.14 -10.14 5.94
CA PRO A 319 10.33 -8.75 6.39
C PRO A 319 11.52 -8.56 7.34
N ARG A 320 11.83 -9.58 8.14
CA ARG A 320 13.01 -9.60 9.06
C ARG A 320 14.30 -9.99 8.35
N GLY A 321 14.24 -10.51 7.12
CA GLY A 321 15.41 -10.95 6.36
C GLY A 321 16.09 -12.22 6.90
N ASN A 322 15.45 -12.97 7.81
CA ASN A 322 15.94 -14.20 8.39
C ASN A 322 15.40 -15.46 7.70
N LYS A 323 14.40 -15.31 6.82
CA LYS A 323 13.87 -16.38 5.96
C LYS A 323 13.79 -15.92 4.52
N MET A 324 13.70 -16.86 3.60
CA MET A 324 13.57 -16.61 2.16
C MET A 324 12.63 -17.65 1.55
N ALA A 325 11.55 -17.19 0.91
CA ALA A 325 10.75 -18.02 0.03
C ALA A 325 11.42 -18.09 -1.35
N PHE A 326 11.29 -19.22 -2.04
CA PHE A 326 11.84 -19.41 -3.38
C PHE A 326 11.10 -20.53 -4.12
N VAL A 327 11.21 -20.57 -5.41
CA VAL A 327 10.69 -21.64 -6.27
C VAL A 327 11.72 -22.73 -6.41
N SER A 328 11.30 -24.00 -6.26
CA SER A 328 12.14 -25.16 -6.54
C SER A 328 11.35 -26.29 -7.17
N ASN A 329 11.94 -26.98 -8.15
CA ASN A 329 11.36 -28.19 -8.74
C ASN A 329 11.94 -29.49 -8.17
N ARG A 330 12.61 -29.43 -7.00
CA ARG A 330 13.24 -30.59 -6.33
C ARG A 330 12.27 -31.73 -5.99
N SER A 331 10.97 -31.48 -5.93
CA SER A 331 9.90 -32.46 -5.71
C SER A 331 9.19 -32.88 -6.99
N GLY A 332 9.74 -32.59 -8.18
CA GLY A 332 9.21 -32.92 -9.50
C GLY A 332 8.70 -31.68 -10.24
N SER A 333 7.69 -30.98 -9.72
CA SER A 333 7.13 -29.75 -10.29
C SER A 333 7.54 -28.51 -9.47
N PRO A 334 7.51 -27.31 -10.07
CA PRO A 334 7.82 -26.07 -9.36
C PRO A 334 6.84 -25.81 -8.19
N GLN A 335 7.42 -25.65 -7.00
CA GLN A 335 6.71 -25.38 -5.76
C GLN A 335 7.42 -24.30 -4.96
N ILE A 336 6.69 -23.66 -4.04
CA ILE A 336 7.29 -22.69 -3.13
C ILE A 336 7.90 -23.43 -1.94
N TYR A 337 9.14 -23.06 -1.62
CA TYR A 337 9.91 -23.51 -0.47
C TYR A 337 10.29 -22.31 0.39
N VAL A 338 10.53 -22.54 1.66
CA VAL A 338 11.06 -21.57 2.61
C VAL A 338 12.40 -22.05 3.15
N LEU A 339 13.42 -21.23 3.01
CA LEU A 339 14.74 -21.41 3.63
C LEU A 339 14.83 -20.53 4.88
N ASP A 340 15.12 -21.13 6.02
CA ASP A 340 15.55 -20.41 7.22
C ASP A 340 17.06 -20.13 7.10
N LEU A 341 17.42 -18.84 7.07
CA LEU A 341 18.81 -18.41 6.83
C LEU A 341 19.71 -18.54 8.07
N ILE A 342 19.11 -18.78 9.25
CA ILE A 342 19.84 -19.01 10.50
C ILE A 342 20.19 -20.49 10.63
N THR A 343 19.19 -21.36 10.49
CA THR A 343 19.35 -22.81 10.65
C THR A 343 19.75 -23.52 9.37
N ASN A 344 19.63 -22.88 8.21
CA ASN A 344 19.78 -23.43 6.85
C ASN A 344 18.77 -24.56 6.53
N LYS A 345 17.67 -24.67 7.30
CA LYS A 345 16.59 -25.64 7.04
C LYS A 345 15.74 -25.16 5.86
N VAL A 346 15.44 -26.09 4.94
CA VAL A 346 14.55 -25.85 3.80
C VAL A 346 13.29 -26.68 3.98
N GLU A 347 12.13 -26.04 3.88
CA GLU A 347 10.82 -26.68 4.00
C GLU A 347 9.97 -26.35 2.78
N ARG A 348 9.20 -27.33 2.28
CA ARG A 348 8.21 -27.12 1.24
C ARG A 348 7.00 -26.42 1.83
N LEU A 349 6.54 -25.35 1.19
CA LEU A 349 5.40 -24.55 1.64
C LEU A 349 4.11 -24.91 0.92
N THR A 350 4.15 -25.16 -0.40
CA THR A 350 2.96 -25.43 -1.22
C THR A 350 2.86 -26.90 -1.60
N PHE A 351 1.66 -27.48 -1.44
CA PHE A 351 1.36 -28.89 -1.73
C PHE A 351 0.24 -29.05 -2.73
N GLU A 352 -0.57 -28.00 -2.91
CA GLU A 352 -1.68 -27.95 -3.89
C GLU A 352 -1.20 -27.30 -5.18
N GLY A 353 -1.84 -27.69 -6.30
CA GLY A 353 -1.49 -27.18 -7.63
C GLY A 353 -0.26 -27.86 -8.23
N ASN A 354 -0.21 -27.85 -9.57
CA ASN A 354 0.86 -28.49 -10.34
C ASN A 354 2.06 -27.58 -10.60
N TYR A 355 1.87 -26.27 -10.46
CA TYR A 355 2.89 -25.26 -10.72
C TYR A 355 2.67 -24.04 -9.82
N ASN A 356 3.59 -23.77 -8.90
CA ASN A 356 3.56 -22.62 -8.01
C ASN A 356 4.84 -21.80 -8.19
N THR A 357 4.69 -20.49 -8.47
CA THR A 357 5.81 -19.61 -8.86
C THR A 357 5.66 -18.18 -8.35
N SER A 358 6.67 -17.35 -8.61
CA SER A 358 6.70 -15.91 -8.31
C SER A 358 6.30 -15.55 -6.88
N PRO A 359 6.92 -16.14 -5.84
CA PRO A 359 6.59 -15.80 -4.46
C PRO A 359 6.95 -14.34 -4.15
N ALA A 360 6.09 -13.67 -3.39
CA ALA A 360 6.30 -12.35 -2.83
C ALA A 360 5.95 -12.36 -1.34
N TRP A 361 6.86 -11.91 -0.49
CA TRP A 361 6.65 -11.90 0.97
C TRP A 361 6.18 -10.52 1.44
N SER A 362 5.05 -10.48 2.11
CA SER A 362 4.42 -9.27 2.64
C SER A 362 5.08 -8.77 3.91
N LYS A 363 5.02 -7.47 4.17
CA LYS A 363 5.36 -6.86 5.46
C LYS A 363 4.50 -7.40 6.62
N LEU A 364 3.28 -7.88 6.33
CA LEU A 364 2.36 -8.50 7.29
C LEU A 364 2.55 -10.02 7.42
N ASP A 365 3.71 -10.53 6.99
CA ASP A 365 4.15 -11.92 7.10
C ASP A 365 3.23 -12.93 6.40
N ARG A 366 2.78 -12.57 5.18
CA ARG A 366 2.10 -13.48 4.26
C ARG A 366 2.89 -13.62 2.96
N ILE A 367 2.77 -14.76 2.30
CA ILE A 367 3.44 -15.04 1.02
C ILE A 367 2.36 -15.14 -0.06
N ALA A 368 2.38 -14.21 -1.03
CA ALA A 368 1.60 -14.32 -2.25
C ALA A 368 2.40 -15.07 -3.32
N PHE A 369 1.74 -15.84 -4.16
CA PHE A 369 2.34 -16.57 -5.27
C PHE A 369 1.34 -16.79 -6.40
N ALA A 370 1.83 -17.06 -7.61
CA ALA A 370 1.01 -17.51 -8.72
C ALA A 370 0.99 -19.04 -8.72
N GLY A 371 -0.21 -19.63 -8.69
CA GLY A 371 -0.42 -21.07 -8.66
C GLY A 371 -1.33 -21.54 -9.81
N SER A 372 -1.00 -22.67 -10.43
CA SER A 372 -1.83 -23.29 -11.47
C SER A 372 -2.22 -24.70 -11.08
N THR A 373 -3.51 -25.01 -11.23
CA THR A 373 -4.07 -26.34 -11.06
C THR A 373 -4.40 -26.97 -12.42
N ASP A 374 -5.10 -26.26 -13.29
CA ASP A 374 -5.63 -26.74 -14.57
C ASP A 374 -5.09 -25.94 -15.78
N GLY A 375 -3.84 -25.46 -15.68
CA GLY A 375 -3.19 -24.70 -16.76
C GLY A 375 -3.46 -23.19 -16.71
N GLN A 376 -4.41 -22.72 -15.89
CA GLN A 376 -4.65 -21.30 -15.63
C GLN A 376 -3.99 -20.90 -14.32
N PHE A 377 -3.28 -19.77 -14.34
CA PHE A 377 -2.68 -19.21 -13.14
C PHE A 377 -3.66 -18.29 -12.40
N ASP A 378 -3.67 -18.43 -11.08
CA ASP A 378 -4.32 -17.53 -10.16
C ASP A 378 -3.37 -17.11 -9.02
N ILE A 379 -3.69 -15.98 -8.41
CA ILE A 379 -2.94 -15.48 -7.24
C ILE A 379 -3.48 -16.15 -5.99
N TYR A 380 -2.56 -16.66 -5.18
CA TYR A 380 -2.80 -17.25 -3.87
C TYR A 380 -2.01 -16.49 -2.81
N SER A 381 -2.45 -16.58 -1.58
CA SER A 381 -1.78 -16.07 -0.39
C SER A 381 -1.77 -17.14 0.70
N ILE A 382 -0.63 -17.35 1.35
CA ILE A 382 -0.43 -18.39 2.39
C ILE A 382 0.38 -17.83 3.55
N SER A 383 0.17 -18.34 4.75
CA SER A 383 1.02 -18.05 5.91
C SER A 383 2.37 -18.76 5.78
N PRO A 384 3.48 -18.23 6.35
CA PRO A 384 4.81 -18.84 6.24
C PRO A 384 4.95 -20.22 6.90
N ASP A 385 3.98 -20.62 7.71
CA ASP A 385 3.87 -21.97 8.30
C ASP A 385 3.07 -22.96 7.44
N GLY A 386 2.63 -22.54 6.24
CA GLY A 386 1.86 -23.37 5.32
C GLY A 386 0.37 -23.43 5.59
N LYS A 387 -0.14 -22.66 6.56
CA LYS A 387 -1.57 -22.60 6.89
C LYS A 387 -2.26 -21.44 6.16
N ASP A 388 -3.58 -21.37 6.31
CA ASP A 388 -4.42 -20.28 5.80
C ASP A 388 -4.17 -19.97 4.33
N LEU A 389 -4.12 -21.03 3.50
CA LEU A 389 -4.07 -20.88 2.04
C LEU A 389 -5.37 -20.22 1.57
N TYR A 390 -5.23 -19.12 0.84
CA TYR A 390 -6.33 -18.34 0.34
C TYR A 390 -6.14 -18.02 -1.14
N ARG A 391 -7.15 -18.28 -1.98
CA ARG A 391 -7.15 -17.91 -3.39
C ARG A 391 -7.66 -16.48 -3.56
N VAL A 392 -6.81 -15.60 -4.10
CA VAL A 392 -7.07 -14.15 -4.24
C VAL A 392 -7.83 -13.83 -5.53
N THR A 393 -7.53 -14.57 -6.63
CA THR A 393 -8.20 -14.44 -7.92
C THR A 393 -8.86 -15.73 -8.34
N TYR A 394 -9.94 -15.65 -9.13
CA TYR A 394 -10.75 -16.81 -9.48
C TYR A 394 -11.11 -16.79 -10.97
N ASN A 395 -10.53 -17.67 -11.78
CA ASN A 395 -10.95 -17.98 -13.16
C ASN A 395 -11.20 -16.76 -14.07
N GLN A 396 -10.32 -15.74 -13.97
CA GLN A 396 -10.44 -14.48 -14.71
C GLN A 396 -9.27 -14.29 -15.69
N GLY A 397 -8.86 -15.32 -16.41
CA GLY A 397 -7.65 -15.35 -17.22
C GLY A 397 -6.41 -15.62 -16.35
N ASN A 398 -5.24 -15.66 -16.97
CA ASN A 398 -3.99 -15.84 -16.22
C ASN A 398 -3.68 -14.62 -15.35
N ASN A 399 -3.41 -14.89 -14.09
CA ASN A 399 -3.02 -13.91 -13.08
C ASN A 399 -1.65 -14.31 -12.52
N GLU A 400 -0.64 -13.46 -12.72
CA GLU A 400 0.76 -13.83 -12.49
C GLU A 400 1.53 -12.70 -11.79
N ASP A 401 2.74 -13.02 -11.30
CA ASP A 401 3.72 -12.10 -10.74
C ASP A 401 3.16 -11.18 -9.64
N PRO A 402 2.60 -11.72 -8.55
CA PRO A 402 2.08 -10.89 -7.48
C PRO A 402 3.19 -10.08 -6.78
N CYS A 403 2.87 -8.86 -6.39
CA CYS A 403 3.69 -8.09 -5.45
C CYS A 403 2.80 -7.36 -4.44
N TRP A 404 3.27 -7.26 -3.21
CA TRP A 404 2.57 -6.57 -2.13
C TRP A 404 2.80 -5.07 -2.17
N SER A 405 1.77 -4.30 -1.78
CA SER A 405 1.97 -2.90 -1.40
C SER A 405 2.94 -2.77 -0.22
N PRO A 406 3.59 -1.61 -0.03
CA PRO A 406 4.56 -1.42 1.05
C PRO A 406 4.00 -1.63 2.46
N ASP A 407 2.68 -1.48 2.62
CA ASP A 407 1.97 -1.73 3.88
C ASP A 407 1.43 -3.17 4.01
N GLY A 408 1.47 -3.96 2.93
CA GLY A 408 1.02 -5.35 2.88
C GLY A 408 -0.50 -5.54 2.78
N ARG A 409 -1.27 -4.49 2.49
CA ARG A 409 -2.74 -4.53 2.44
C ARG A 409 -3.33 -4.74 1.07
N TYR A 410 -2.53 -4.50 0.04
CA TYR A 410 -2.91 -4.65 -1.37
C TYR A 410 -1.93 -5.56 -2.08
N ILE A 411 -2.39 -6.18 -3.15
CA ILE A 411 -1.59 -7.01 -4.05
C ILE A 411 -1.74 -6.42 -5.45
N ALA A 412 -0.61 -6.08 -6.10
CA ALA A 412 -0.58 -5.84 -7.53
C ALA A 412 -0.14 -7.11 -8.25
N PHE A 413 -0.70 -7.39 -9.40
CA PHE A 413 -0.40 -8.56 -10.22
C PHE A 413 -0.64 -8.26 -11.69
N SER A 414 -0.04 -9.03 -12.58
CA SER A 414 -0.33 -8.98 -14.00
C SER A 414 -1.48 -9.91 -14.35
N SER A 415 -2.42 -9.47 -15.19
CA SER A 415 -3.61 -10.25 -15.54
C SER A 415 -3.95 -10.11 -17.01
N LYS A 416 -4.29 -11.24 -17.65
CA LYS A 416 -4.67 -11.34 -19.07
C LYS A 416 -6.19 -11.39 -19.28
N ARG A 417 -6.97 -10.73 -18.44
CA ARG A 417 -8.44 -10.89 -18.41
C ARG A 417 -9.22 -9.93 -19.30
N THR A 418 -8.62 -8.87 -19.85
CA THR A 418 -9.36 -7.78 -20.51
C THR A 418 -9.37 -7.90 -22.02
N ASP A 419 -8.24 -7.75 -22.70
CA ASP A 419 -8.12 -7.62 -24.14
C ASP A 419 -7.13 -8.62 -24.77
N GLY A 420 -6.71 -9.61 -23.99
CA GLY A 420 -5.71 -10.60 -24.40
C GLY A 420 -4.27 -10.19 -24.14
N ASN A 421 -4.00 -8.93 -23.72
CA ASN A 421 -2.73 -8.48 -23.20
C ASN A 421 -2.71 -8.57 -21.66
N HIS A 422 -1.52 -8.62 -21.11
CA HIS A 422 -1.37 -8.50 -19.65
C HIS A 422 -1.41 -7.03 -19.23
N HIS A 423 -2.25 -6.72 -18.25
CA HIS A 423 -2.31 -5.42 -17.58
C HIS A 423 -2.05 -5.56 -16.09
N ILE A 424 -1.58 -4.49 -15.45
CA ILE A 424 -1.42 -4.49 -14.00
C ILE A 424 -2.77 -4.21 -13.35
N PHE A 425 -3.15 -5.11 -12.45
CA PHE A 425 -4.30 -5.01 -11.57
C PHE A 425 -3.85 -4.82 -10.13
N ILE A 426 -4.69 -4.17 -9.33
CA ILE A 426 -4.57 -4.11 -7.87
C ILE A 426 -5.82 -4.73 -7.25
N ALA A 427 -5.62 -5.48 -6.17
CA ALA A 427 -6.69 -6.00 -5.32
C ALA A 427 -6.38 -5.72 -3.85
N ASN A 428 -7.39 -5.71 -3.01
CA ASN A 428 -7.19 -5.83 -1.57
C ASN A 428 -6.56 -7.20 -1.25
N ALA A 429 -5.86 -7.32 -0.14
CA ALA A 429 -5.21 -8.57 0.29
C ALA A 429 -6.19 -9.75 0.41
N ASN A 430 -7.48 -9.48 0.62
CA ASN A 430 -8.57 -10.46 0.63
C ASN A 430 -9.17 -10.75 -0.75
N GLY A 431 -8.54 -10.31 -1.84
CA GLY A 431 -8.98 -10.54 -3.22
C GLY A 431 -10.16 -9.70 -3.70
N GLN A 432 -10.74 -8.88 -2.85
CA GLN A 432 -11.82 -7.97 -3.23
C GLN A 432 -11.27 -6.73 -3.94
N ASN A 433 -12.17 -5.95 -4.56
CA ASN A 433 -11.88 -4.66 -5.18
C ASN A 433 -10.77 -4.74 -6.25
N GLN A 434 -10.80 -5.79 -7.07
CA GLN A 434 -9.83 -5.96 -8.15
C GLN A 434 -10.07 -4.93 -9.25
N ARG A 435 -9.02 -4.15 -9.60
CA ARG A 435 -9.09 -3.07 -10.59
C ARG A 435 -7.87 -3.03 -11.48
N GLN A 436 -8.10 -2.85 -12.77
CA GLN A 436 -7.05 -2.53 -13.72
C GLN A 436 -6.53 -1.11 -13.47
N ILE A 437 -5.20 -0.94 -13.50
CA ILE A 437 -4.56 0.36 -13.31
C ILE A 437 -3.68 0.79 -14.48
N THR A 438 -3.34 -0.11 -15.41
CA THR A 438 -2.60 0.22 -16.63
C THR A 438 -3.48 0.02 -17.85
N PHE A 439 -3.50 1.00 -18.78
CA PHE A 439 -4.41 1.06 -19.92
C PHE A 439 -3.71 1.35 -21.26
N PHE A 440 -2.38 1.30 -21.30
CA PHE A 440 -1.64 1.58 -22.53
C PHE A 440 -1.33 0.29 -23.31
N HIS A 441 -0.95 0.47 -24.57
CA HIS A 441 -0.76 -0.62 -25.53
C HIS A 441 0.33 -1.62 -25.11
N GLY A 442 0.12 -2.88 -25.44
CA GLY A 442 1.04 -3.99 -25.19
C GLY A 442 0.90 -4.60 -23.78
N ASP A 443 1.77 -5.53 -23.48
CA ASP A 443 1.79 -6.20 -22.17
C ASP A 443 2.40 -5.34 -21.08
N GLN A 444 1.84 -5.44 -19.87
CA GLN A 444 2.42 -4.94 -18.62
C GLN A 444 2.54 -6.08 -17.61
N LEU A 445 3.78 -6.39 -17.21
CA LEU A 445 4.15 -7.61 -16.48
C LEU A 445 5.00 -7.32 -15.26
N SER A 446 5.10 -8.29 -14.35
CA SER A 446 6.07 -8.33 -13.24
C SER A 446 6.12 -7.05 -12.40
N PRO A 447 5.00 -6.61 -11.79
CA PRO A 447 4.97 -5.41 -10.98
C PRO A 447 5.92 -5.49 -9.79
N SER A 448 6.43 -4.32 -9.37
CA SER A 448 7.17 -4.11 -8.13
C SER A 448 6.68 -2.82 -7.48
N TRP A 449 6.30 -2.88 -6.23
CA TRP A 449 5.62 -1.79 -5.53
C TRP A 449 6.49 -1.22 -4.41
N VAL A 450 6.54 0.10 -4.30
CA VAL A 450 7.37 0.77 -3.29
C VAL A 450 6.70 2.05 -2.78
N GLN A 451 7.05 2.44 -1.55
CA GLN A 451 6.77 3.78 -1.06
C GLN A 451 7.50 4.81 -1.93
N HIS A 452 6.83 5.90 -2.31
CA HIS A 452 7.48 6.96 -3.08
C HIS A 452 8.65 7.53 -2.27
N PHE A 453 9.83 7.51 -2.85
CA PHE A 453 10.97 8.25 -2.33
C PHE A 453 10.77 9.75 -2.64
N ARG A 454 10.89 10.59 -1.62
CA ARG A 454 10.74 12.06 -1.72
C ARG A 454 12.03 12.72 -2.11
#